data_787b8c2655b5e9e76ea54c3e5fa82113
#
_entry.id   787b8c2655b5e9e76ea54c3e5fa82113
#
_cell.length_a   1.000
_cell.length_b   1.000
_cell.length_c   1.000
_cell.angle_alpha   90.00
_cell.angle_beta   90.00
_cell.angle_gamma   90.00
#
_symmetry.space_group_name_H-M   'P 1'
#
loop_
_entity.id
_entity.type
_entity.pdbx_description
1 polymer ?
#
loop_
_entity_poly.entity_id
_entity_poly.type
_entity_poly.pdbx_seq_one_letter_code
_entity_poly.pdbx_strand_id
1 'polypeptide(L)'
;MFWRSFELPETRRAFADLIDTGKEYRVHVEVPGIPKDKLNISVTPHGAKIEGEAEANIDEEKEGFVHKERTWSKVRREVSFPEAVVPDQADAVVKDGVLELTVPKKSPTEIKRHKVQVR
;
A
#
# COMPACT_ATOMS: atom_id res chain seq x y z
N MET A 1 23.51 -6.27 -15.12
CA MET A 1 23.64 -6.63 -13.93
C MET A 1 22.45 -6.96 -13.21
N PHE A 2 22.37 -7.99 -12.62
CA PHE A 2 21.29 -8.37 -12.05
C PHE A 2 21.42 -8.53 -10.63
N TRP A 3 22.46 -8.27 -10.14
CA TRP A 3 22.69 -8.47 -8.82
C TRP A 3 21.89 -7.62 -7.91
N ARG A 4 21.21 -6.67 -8.44
CA ARG A 4 20.46 -5.83 -7.59
C ARG A 4 19.33 -6.56 -6.97
N SER A 5 19.01 -7.73 -7.38
CA SER A 5 17.89 -8.43 -6.82
C SER A 5 18.07 -8.79 -5.38
N PHE A 6 19.32 -8.73 -4.86
CA PHE A 6 19.44 -8.97 -3.51
C PHE A 6 19.59 -7.78 -2.70
N GLU A 7 19.39 -6.62 -3.24
CA GLU A 7 19.51 -5.49 -2.44
C GLU A 7 18.29 -5.27 -1.62
N LEU A 8 18.38 -4.62 -0.52
CA LEU A 8 17.31 -4.16 0.30
C LEU A 8 16.33 -5.22 0.76
N PRO A 9 16.79 -6.24 1.45
CA PRO A 9 15.86 -7.24 1.92
C PRO A 9 14.85 -6.71 2.92
N GLU A 10 15.15 -5.63 3.61
CA GLU A 10 14.23 -5.10 4.58
C GLU A 10 13.16 -4.23 4.00
N THR A 11 13.38 -3.66 2.85
CA THR A 11 12.42 -2.74 2.26
C THR A 11 11.89 -3.30 0.97
N ARG A 12 10.58 -3.47 0.91
CA ARG A 12 9.95 -3.90 -0.31
C ARG A 12 9.23 -2.77 -0.94
N ARG A 13 9.31 -2.71 -2.24
CA ARG A 13 8.50 -1.77 -2.98
C ARG A 13 7.14 -2.41 -3.06
N ALA A 14 6.16 -1.83 -2.41
CA ALA A 14 4.83 -2.36 -2.41
C ALA A 14 4.16 -2.16 -3.76
N PHE A 15 3.45 -3.17 -4.22
CA PHE A 15 2.62 -3.01 -5.40
C PHE A 15 1.43 -2.15 -5.03
N ALA A 16 1.11 -1.22 -5.88
CA ALA A 16 0.00 -0.33 -5.65
C ALA A 16 -0.78 -0.14 -6.93
N ASP A 17 -2.09 -0.20 -6.81
CA ASP A 17 -2.99 0.11 -7.91
C ASP A 17 -3.75 1.37 -7.57
N LEU A 18 -3.84 2.27 -8.52
CA LEU A 18 -4.63 3.49 -8.37
C LEU A 18 -5.83 3.39 -9.28
N ILE A 19 -7.00 3.44 -8.68
CA ILE A 19 -8.25 3.30 -9.40
C ILE A 19 -9.02 4.60 -9.31
N ASP A 20 -9.45 5.12 -10.42
CA ASP A 20 -10.24 6.34 -10.50
C ASP A 20 -11.69 5.94 -10.76
N THR A 21 -12.58 6.22 -9.81
CA THR A 21 -13.99 5.89 -9.96
C THR A 21 -14.81 7.09 -10.44
N GLY A 22 -14.17 8.23 -10.67
CA GLY A 22 -14.85 9.46 -11.02
C GLY A 22 -15.16 10.31 -9.81
N LYS A 23 -15.55 9.71 -8.72
CA LYS A 23 -15.84 10.42 -7.48
C LYS A 23 -14.67 10.40 -6.54
N GLU A 24 -13.89 9.36 -6.58
CA GLU A 24 -12.83 9.13 -5.63
C GLU A 24 -11.69 8.36 -6.26
N TYR A 25 -10.57 8.36 -5.60
CA TYR A 25 -9.48 7.46 -5.93
C TYR A 25 -9.46 6.34 -4.92
N ARG A 26 -9.18 5.14 -5.38
CA ARG A 26 -8.94 4.00 -4.52
C ARG A 26 -7.53 3.52 -4.76
N VAL A 27 -6.79 3.31 -3.69
CA VAL A 27 -5.42 2.84 -3.76
C VAL A 27 -5.35 1.50 -3.05
N HIS A 28 -4.90 0.48 -3.76
CA HIS A 28 -4.72 -0.83 -3.16
C HIS A 28 -3.24 -1.09 -3.02
N VAL A 29 -2.79 -1.37 -1.82
CA VAL A 29 -1.39 -1.61 -1.55
C VAL A 29 -1.25 -2.91 -0.76
N GLU A 30 -0.40 -3.80 -1.23
CA GLU A 30 -0.13 -5.01 -0.49
C GLU A 30 0.75 -4.69 0.71
N VAL A 31 0.31 -5.11 1.88
CA VAL A 31 1.03 -4.86 3.12
C VAL A 31 1.14 -6.15 3.94
N PRO A 32 1.66 -7.22 3.35
CA PRO A 32 1.67 -8.52 4.03
C PRO A 32 2.53 -8.50 5.28
N GLY A 33 2.02 -9.08 6.34
CA GLY A 33 2.78 -9.19 7.57
C GLY A 33 2.91 -7.93 8.39
N ILE A 34 2.21 -6.86 8.01
CA ILE A 34 2.28 -5.62 8.76
C ILE A 34 0.93 -5.37 9.42
N PRO A 35 0.87 -5.34 10.76
CA PRO A 35 -0.39 -5.04 11.46
C PRO A 35 -0.85 -3.62 11.16
N LYS A 36 -2.14 -3.42 11.19
CA LYS A 36 -2.70 -2.11 10.87
C LYS A 36 -2.20 -0.99 11.78
N ASP A 37 -1.88 -1.31 13.03
CA ASP A 37 -1.39 -0.29 13.95
C ASP A 37 0.07 0.08 13.67
N LYS A 38 0.72 -0.61 12.77
CA LYS A 38 2.08 -0.29 12.35
C LYS A 38 2.11 0.41 11.00
N LEU A 39 0.95 0.69 10.44
CA LEU A 39 0.86 1.40 9.18
C LEU A 39 0.64 2.88 9.43
N ASN A 40 1.36 3.69 8.69
CA ASN A 40 1.21 5.14 8.73
C ASN A 40 0.83 5.62 7.35
N ILE A 41 -0.29 6.31 7.28
CA ILE A 41 -0.80 6.81 6.02
C ILE A 41 -0.97 8.30 6.13
N SER A 42 -0.38 9.03 5.21
CA SER A 42 -0.51 10.48 5.13
C SER A 42 -1.12 10.82 3.79
N VAL A 43 -2.10 11.68 3.79
CA VAL A 43 -2.75 12.10 2.54
C VAL A 43 -2.68 13.61 2.44
N THR A 44 -2.24 14.08 1.29
CA THR A 44 -2.25 15.50 0.96
C THR A 44 -3.21 15.70 -0.20
N PRO A 45 -3.56 16.94 -0.57
CA PRO A 45 -4.46 17.13 -1.71
C PRO A 45 -3.94 16.55 -3.02
N HIS A 46 -2.65 16.25 -3.11
CA HIS A 46 -2.07 15.79 -4.36
C HIS A 46 -1.43 14.40 -4.29
N GLY A 47 -1.46 13.76 -3.15
CA GLY A 47 -0.85 12.44 -3.06
C GLY A 47 -1.05 11.78 -1.73
N ALA A 48 -0.55 10.58 -1.63
CA ALA A 48 -0.61 9.80 -0.40
C ALA A 48 0.72 9.09 -0.20
N LYS A 49 1.06 8.88 1.06
CA LYS A 49 2.26 8.16 1.43
C LYS A 49 1.84 7.08 2.41
N ILE A 50 2.20 5.86 2.08
CA ILE A 50 1.88 4.70 2.90
C ILE A 50 3.19 4.08 3.33
N GLU A 51 3.38 3.96 4.63
CA GLU A 51 4.57 3.36 5.21
C GLU A 51 4.18 2.37 6.27
N GLY A 52 4.95 1.33 6.41
CA GLY A 52 4.73 0.38 7.48
C GLY A 52 5.97 -0.42 7.74
N GLU A 53 6.13 -0.84 8.98
CA GLU A 53 7.28 -1.58 9.39
C GLU A 53 6.88 -2.48 10.53
N ALA A 54 7.26 -3.73 10.46
CA ALA A 54 6.96 -4.66 11.52
C ALA A 54 8.09 -5.65 11.69
N GLU A 55 8.34 -6.03 12.92
CA GLU A 55 9.30 -7.04 13.24
C GLU A 55 8.55 -8.27 13.71
N ALA A 56 8.87 -9.40 13.17
CA ALA A 56 8.31 -10.65 13.60
C ALA A 56 9.41 -11.48 14.22
N ASN A 57 9.16 -12.00 15.41
CA ASN A 57 10.07 -12.89 16.07
C ASN A 57 9.52 -14.30 15.93
N ILE A 58 10.32 -15.15 15.36
CA ILE A 58 9.93 -16.52 15.24
C ILE A 58 10.77 -17.32 16.22
N ASP A 59 10.11 -17.86 17.24
CA ASP A 59 10.77 -18.67 18.23
C ASP A 59 10.38 -20.12 17.95
N GLU A 60 11.37 -20.91 17.60
CA GLU A 60 11.13 -22.32 17.45
C GLU A 60 11.88 -23.05 18.52
N GLU A 61 11.14 -23.72 19.36
CA GLU A 61 11.75 -24.52 20.40
C GLU A 61 11.33 -25.94 20.15
N LYS A 62 12.26 -26.79 19.79
CA LYS A 62 11.98 -28.20 19.60
C LYS A 62 13.06 -29.00 20.27
N GLU A 63 12.65 -29.72 21.31
CA GLU A 63 13.53 -30.69 21.90
C GLU A 63 14.94 -30.20 22.19
N GLY A 64 15.04 -29.13 22.94
CA GLY A 64 16.29 -28.58 23.33
C GLY A 64 16.96 -27.72 22.30
N PHE A 65 16.37 -27.61 21.16
CA PHE A 65 16.91 -26.80 20.10
C PHE A 65 16.18 -25.46 20.13
N VAL A 66 16.92 -24.41 20.33
CA VAL A 66 16.32 -23.06 20.40
C VAL A 66 16.79 -22.30 19.18
N HIS A 67 15.84 -21.89 18.39
CA HIS A 67 16.14 -21.13 17.21
C HIS A 67 15.28 -19.87 17.22
N LYS A 68 15.92 -18.72 17.19
CA LYS A 68 15.22 -17.45 17.16
C LYS A 68 15.53 -16.74 15.88
N GLU A 69 14.50 -16.42 15.14
CA GLU A 69 14.67 -15.62 13.95
C GLU A 69 13.89 -14.34 14.09
N ARG A 70 14.48 -13.27 13.65
CA ARG A 70 13.82 -11.99 13.56
C ARG A 70 13.71 -11.63 12.09
N THR A 71 12.50 -11.33 11.67
CA THR A 71 12.29 -10.84 10.32
C THR A 71 11.66 -9.47 10.40
N TRP A 72 12.09 -8.61 9.51
CA TRP A 72 11.52 -7.29 9.39
C TRP A 72 10.75 -7.22 8.09
N SER A 73 9.58 -6.63 8.16
CA SER A 73 8.82 -6.30 6.97
C SER A 73 8.69 -4.80 6.93
N LYS A 74 9.01 -4.22 5.81
CA LYS A 74 8.95 -2.78 5.65
C LYS A 74 8.39 -2.47 4.29
N VAL A 75 7.37 -1.64 4.25
CA VAL A 75 6.79 -1.20 2.99
C VAL A 75 6.75 0.31 2.95
N ARG A 76 6.91 0.86 1.78
CA ARG A 76 6.81 2.27 1.56
C ARG A 76 6.29 2.49 0.16
N ARG A 77 5.27 3.31 0.06
CA ARG A 77 4.72 3.63 -1.25
C ARG A 77 4.21 5.06 -1.25
N GLU A 78 4.55 5.79 -2.32
CA GLU A 78 4.03 7.11 -2.52
C GLU A 78 3.19 7.09 -3.79
N VAL A 79 2.03 7.71 -3.73
CA VAL A 79 1.10 7.75 -4.84
C VAL A 79 0.76 9.20 -5.12
N SER A 80 0.80 9.59 -6.39
CA SER A 80 0.38 10.92 -6.79
C SER A 80 -1.01 10.84 -7.38
N PHE A 81 -1.88 11.75 -6.97
CA PHE A 81 -3.23 11.79 -7.52
C PHE A 81 -3.26 12.80 -8.66
N PRO A 82 -3.77 12.40 -9.82
CA PRO A 82 -3.85 13.33 -10.95
C PRO A 82 -4.73 14.54 -10.69
N GLU A 83 -5.75 14.37 -9.84
CA GLU A 83 -6.64 15.48 -9.47
C GLU A 83 -6.64 15.64 -7.98
N ALA A 84 -6.92 16.84 -7.51
CA ALA A 84 -6.92 17.15 -6.09
C ALA A 84 -7.98 16.35 -5.35
N VAL A 85 -7.65 15.94 -4.14
CA VAL A 85 -8.52 15.14 -3.28
C VAL A 85 -8.78 15.89 -1.97
N VAL A 86 -9.70 15.36 -1.18
CA VAL A 86 -10.03 15.90 0.13
C VAL A 86 -9.43 14.97 1.19
N PRO A 87 -8.26 15.33 1.74
CA PRO A 87 -7.54 14.41 2.62
C PRO A 87 -8.29 14.03 3.89
N ASP A 88 -9.04 14.94 4.48
CA ASP A 88 -9.71 14.68 5.74
C ASP A 88 -10.93 13.76 5.58
N GLN A 89 -11.28 13.42 4.37
CA GLN A 89 -12.35 12.46 4.10
C GLN A 89 -11.81 11.12 3.64
N ALA A 90 -10.51 10.91 3.78
CA ALA A 90 -9.91 9.65 3.41
C ALA A 90 -10.29 8.55 4.39
N ASP A 91 -10.41 7.35 3.89
CA ASP A 91 -10.69 6.18 4.69
C ASP A 91 -9.74 5.06 4.28
N ALA A 92 -9.32 4.27 5.24
CA ALA A 92 -8.38 3.19 4.98
C ALA A 92 -8.78 1.94 5.72
N VAL A 93 -8.77 0.83 5.01
CA VAL A 93 -9.13 -0.47 5.57
C VAL A 93 -8.08 -1.48 5.15
N VAL A 94 -7.70 -2.34 6.08
CA VAL A 94 -6.78 -3.44 5.75
C VAL A 94 -7.55 -4.74 5.88
N LYS A 95 -7.49 -5.54 4.85
CA LYS A 95 -8.12 -6.85 4.85
C LYS A 95 -7.26 -7.82 4.06
N ASP A 96 -6.97 -8.97 4.69
CA ASP A 96 -6.19 -10.02 4.03
C ASP A 96 -4.87 -9.54 3.44
N GLY A 97 -4.18 -8.67 4.19
CA GLY A 97 -2.87 -8.18 3.76
C GLY A 97 -2.92 -7.14 2.68
N VAL A 98 -4.10 -6.59 2.38
CA VAL A 98 -4.23 -5.53 1.39
C VAL A 98 -4.83 -4.31 2.06
N LEU A 99 -4.16 -3.18 1.90
CA LEU A 99 -4.66 -1.91 2.35
C LEU A 99 -5.46 -1.27 1.23
N GLU A 100 -6.67 -0.86 1.53
CA GLU A 100 -7.45 -0.07 0.59
C GLU A 100 -7.63 1.32 1.15
N LEU A 101 -7.10 2.31 0.45
CA LEU A 101 -7.24 3.70 0.80
C LEU A 101 -8.21 4.33 -0.18
N THR A 102 -9.24 4.97 0.32
CA THR A 102 -10.25 5.63 -0.51
C THR A 102 -10.24 7.11 -0.18
N VAL A 103 -10.08 7.95 -1.18
CA VAL A 103 -10.00 9.40 -0.99
C VAL A 103 -10.93 10.07 -2.00
N PRO A 104 -11.91 10.85 -1.54
CA PRO A 104 -12.80 11.55 -2.47
C PRO A 104 -12.06 12.65 -3.23
N LYS A 105 -12.42 12.83 -4.48
CA LYS A 105 -11.90 13.93 -5.26
C LYS A 105 -12.54 15.23 -4.78
N LYS A 106 -11.78 16.30 -4.82
CA LYS A 106 -12.29 17.61 -4.47
C LYS A 106 -13.36 18.04 -5.45
N SER A 107 -13.16 17.72 -6.72
CA SER A 107 -14.12 18.02 -7.76
C SER A 107 -14.39 16.73 -8.51
N PRO A 108 -15.45 16.01 -8.13
CA PRO A 108 -15.76 14.75 -8.80
C PRO A 108 -15.94 14.95 -10.30
N THR A 109 -15.38 14.03 -11.06
CA THR A 109 -15.48 14.08 -12.50
C THR A 109 -16.17 12.83 -13.00
N GLU A 110 -16.93 13.00 -14.05
CA GLU A 110 -17.57 11.86 -14.68
C GLU A 110 -16.60 11.19 -15.63
N ILE A 111 -16.45 9.89 -15.48
CA ILE A 111 -15.59 9.15 -16.39
C ILE A 111 -16.42 8.80 -17.60
N LYS A 112 -16.06 9.38 -18.74
CA LYS A 112 -16.73 9.09 -19.98
C LYS A 112 -16.00 7.95 -20.68
N ARG A 113 -16.74 6.89 -20.91
CA ARG A 113 -16.21 5.76 -21.63
C ARG A 113 -16.79 5.71 -23.01
N HIS A 114 -15.94 5.52 -23.95
CA HIS A 114 -16.37 5.43 -25.33
C HIS A 114 -15.96 4.06 -25.88
N LYS A 115 -16.94 3.31 -26.34
CA LYS A 115 -16.66 1.99 -26.89
C LYS A 115 -16.07 2.14 -28.28
N VAL A 116 -14.90 1.59 -28.45
CA VAL A 116 -14.22 1.65 -29.74
C VAL A 116 -14.43 0.34 -30.46
N GLN A 117 -14.86 0.45 -31.72
CA GLN A 117 -15.07 -0.73 -32.53
C GLN A 117 -13.75 -1.15 -33.16
N VAL A 118 -13.42 -2.43 -33.06
CA VAL A 118 -12.19 -2.95 -33.62
C VAL A 118 -12.45 -3.32 -35.10
N ARG A 119 -11.57 -2.87 -35.98
CA ARG A 119 -11.64 -3.20 -37.39
C ARG A 119 -10.79 -4.40 -37.71
#